data_28012e42d6b8ab12046809401542c5a1
#
_entry.id   28012e42d6b8ab12046809401542c5a1
#
_cell.length_a   1.000
_cell.length_b   1.000
_cell.length_c   1.000
_cell.angle_alpha   90.00
_cell.angle_beta   90.00
_cell.angle_gamma   90.00
#
_symmetry.space_group_name_H-M   'P 1'
#
loop_
_entity.id
_entity.type
_entity.pdbx_description
1 polymer ?
#
loop_
_entity_poly.entity_id
_entity_poly.type
_entity_poly.pdbx_seq_one_letter_code
_entity_poly.pdbx_strand_id
1 'polypeptide(L)'
;MNRKLLLIDGHSILNRAFYGLPDLTNSEGIHTNAILGFLNILFKLMDEEKPTHICVAFDVHQPTFRHLRYEAYKGTRKPMPEELRQQVPIMKEVLHAMNIVTVEQGGLEADDIIGTLSRVGQAEGYQVTIVSGDRDLLQLATDTILVRIPKTKMSGTIIEDYYAK
;
A
#
# COMPACT_ATOMS: atom_id res chain seq x y z
N MET A 1 1.33 1.71 -27.04
CA MET A 1 1.59 2.45 -25.79
C MET A 1 1.68 1.46 -24.63
N ASN A 2 2.77 1.48 -23.90
CA ASN A 2 2.89 0.69 -22.69
C ASN A 2 2.14 1.36 -21.54
N ARG A 3 1.00 0.81 -21.18
CA ARG A 3 0.22 1.24 -20.03
C ARG A 3 0.72 0.50 -18.79
N LYS A 4 1.14 1.24 -17.78
CA LYS A 4 1.64 0.71 -16.53
C LYS A 4 0.74 1.15 -15.38
N LEU A 5 0.21 0.19 -14.63
CA LEU A 5 -0.62 0.42 -13.46
C LEU A 5 0.19 0.08 -12.20
N LEU A 6 0.35 1.06 -11.32
CA LEU A 6 0.97 0.89 -10.02
C LEU A 6 -0.13 0.84 -8.96
N LEU A 7 -0.24 -0.30 -8.27
CA LEU A 7 -1.20 -0.52 -7.18
C LEU A 7 -0.45 -0.60 -5.86
N ILE A 8 -0.79 0.28 -4.92
CA ILE A 8 -0.11 0.37 -3.63
C ILE A 8 -1.08 -0.01 -2.52
N ASP A 9 -0.65 -0.90 -1.64
CA ASP A 9 -1.34 -1.23 -0.40
C ASP A 9 -1.02 -0.14 0.64
N GLY A 10 -1.95 0.80 0.81
CA GLY A 10 -1.72 2.03 1.57
C GLY A 10 -1.36 1.78 3.03
N HIS A 11 -2.14 0.98 3.74
CA HIS A 11 -1.90 0.69 5.16
C HIS A 11 -0.61 -0.11 5.37
N SER A 12 -0.33 -1.08 4.49
CA SER A 12 0.89 -1.89 4.56
C SER A 12 2.15 -1.03 4.42
N ILE A 13 2.16 -0.12 3.47
CA ILE A 13 3.31 0.77 3.23
C ILE A 13 3.44 1.82 4.34
N LEU A 14 2.31 2.40 4.80
CA LEU A 14 2.33 3.31 5.96
C LEU A 14 2.88 2.62 7.21
N ASN A 15 2.45 1.39 7.47
CA ASN A 15 2.90 0.60 8.60
C ASN A 15 4.42 0.35 8.54
N ARG A 16 4.92 -0.03 7.37
CA ARG A 16 6.35 -0.20 7.12
C ARG A 16 7.14 1.08 7.36
N ALA A 17 6.65 2.19 6.85
CA ALA A 17 7.27 3.50 7.01
C ALA A 17 7.30 3.92 8.48
N PHE A 18 6.21 3.70 9.20
CA PHE A 18 6.10 4.04 10.62
C PHE A 18 7.13 3.31 11.47
N TYR A 19 7.30 2.01 11.28
CA TYR A 19 8.27 1.21 12.05
C TYR A 19 9.68 1.27 11.47
N GLY A 20 9.85 1.73 10.25
CA GLY A 20 11.14 1.84 9.59
C GLY A 20 11.88 3.16 9.85
N LEU A 21 11.17 4.19 10.26
CA LEU A 21 11.74 5.50 10.58
C LEU A 21 11.54 5.83 12.06
N PRO A 22 12.45 6.62 12.66
CA PRO A 22 12.23 7.13 14.00
C PRO A 22 10.99 8.03 14.04
N ASP A 23 10.43 8.22 15.23
CA ASP A 23 9.32 9.14 15.41
C ASP A 23 9.72 10.56 15.01
N LEU A 24 8.91 11.17 14.16
CA LEU A 24 9.09 12.53 13.69
C LEU A 24 7.78 13.29 13.90
N THR A 25 7.91 14.50 14.43
CA THR A 25 6.77 15.41 14.61
C THR A 25 7.08 16.76 13.97
N ASN A 26 6.04 17.43 13.49
CA ASN A 26 6.17 18.81 13.03
C ASN A 26 6.08 19.80 14.20
N SER A 27 6.12 21.11 13.92
CA SER A 27 6.05 22.17 14.94
C SER A 27 4.72 22.18 15.72
N GLU A 28 3.68 21.56 15.19
CA GLU A 28 2.36 21.45 15.83
C GLU A 28 2.18 20.13 16.61
N GLY A 29 3.21 19.28 16.67
CA GLY A 29 3.16 18.00 17.35
C GLY A 29 2.52 16.87 16.58
N ILE A 30 2.26 17.06 15.28
CA ILE A 30 1.69 16.02 14.42
C ILE A 30 2.79 15.05 14.00
N HIS A 31 2.56 13.77 14.22
CA HIS A 31 3.49 12.71 13.79
C HIS A 31 3.50 12.59 12.26
N THR A 32 4.69 12.49 11.67
CA THR A 32 4.88 12.57 10.22
C THR A 32 5.77 11.48 9.61
N ASN A 33 6.35 10.60 10.44
CA ASN A 33 7.30 9.61 9.96
C ASN A 33 6.71 8.62 8.94
N ALA A 34 5.48 8.15 9.15
CA ALA A 34 4.82 7.25 8.20
C ALA A 34 4.54 7.93 6.85
N ILE A 35 4.10 9.19 6.90
CA ILE A 35 3.83 9.99 5.68
C ILE A 35 5.14 10.19 4.91
N LEU A 36 6.21 10.59 5.60
CA LEU A 36 7.52 10.81 4.97
C LEU A 36 8.05 9.52 4.32
N GLY A 37 8.02 8.42 5.06
CA GLY A 37 8.49 7.13 4.54
C GLY A 37 7.65 6.62 3.37
N PHE A 38 6.34 6.81 3.43
CA PHE A 38 5.45 6.48 2.32
C PHE A 38 5.80 7.29 1.06
N LEU A 39 5.95 8.59 1.20
CA LEU A 39 6.29 9.46 0.08
C LEU A 39 7.67 9.11 -0.52
N ASN A 40 8.65 8.78 0.30
CA ASN A 40 9.95 8.35 -0.16
C ASN A 40 9.86 7.07 -1.03
N ILE A 41 9.07 6.10 -0.59
CA ILE A 41 8.81 4.87 -1.36
C ILE A 41 8.05 5.19 -2.65
N LEU A 42 7.01 6.01 -2.56
CA LEU A 42 6.19 6.40 -3.71
C LEU A 42 7.04 7.09 -4.79
N PHE A 43 7.84 8.08 -4.41
CA PHE A 43 8.69 8.82 -5.37
C PHE A 43 9.74 7.92 -6.00
N LYS A 44 10.32 7.01 -5.25
CA LYS A 44 11.25 6.01 -5.78
C LYS A 44 10.58 5.11 -6.83
N LEU A 45 9.38 4.63 -6.53
CA LEU A 45 8.60 3.80 -7.45
C LEU A 45 8.18 4.56 -8.70
N MET A 46 7.76 5.81 -8.55
CA MET A 46 7.39 6.66 -9.69
C MET A 46 8.59 6.88 -10.62
N ASP A 47 9.76 7.07 -10.06
CA ASP A 47 11.00 7.26 -10.83
C ASP A 47 11.46 5.98 -11.53
N GLU A 48 11.42 4.85 -10.85
CA GLU A 48 11.85 3.55 -11.39
C GLU A 48 10.86 2.97 -12.40
N GLU A 49 9.57 3.00 -12.08
CA GLU A 49 8.52 2.35 -12.86
C GLU A 49 7.94 3.21 -13.97
N LYS A 50 7.97 4.53 -13.81
CA LYS A 50 7.32 5.48 -14.74
C LYS A 50 5.86 5.07 -15.02
N PRO A 51 5.02 4.88 -14.00
CA PRO A 51 3.65 4.41 -14.21
C PRO A 51 2.81 5.42 -14.97
N THR A 52 1.88 4.93 -15.78
CA THR A 52 0.87 5.77 -16.44
C THR A 52 -0.35 5.98 -15.54
N HIS A 53 -0.58 5.04 -14.62
CA HIS A 53 -1.71 5.06 -13.68
C HIS A 53 -1.24 4.61 -12.31
N ILE A 54 -1.68 5.29 -11.26
CA ILE A 54 -1.39 4.96 -9.86
C ILE A 54 -2.69 4.89 -9.08
N CYS A 55 -2.84 3.85 -8.28
CA CYS A 55 -3.95 3.72 -7.34
C CYS A 55 -3.43 3.22 -6.00
N VAL A 56 -3.86 3.87 -4.92
CA VAL A 56 -3.56 3.45 -3.55
C VAL A 56 -4.84 2.92 -2.91
N ALA A 57 -4.81 1.66 -2.50
CA ALA A 57 -5.94 1.02 -1.84
C ALA A 57 -5.77 1.10 -0.32
N PHE A 58 -6.84 1.43 0.38
CA PHE A 58 -6.88 1.49 1.84
C PHE A 58 -7.94 0.55 2.39
N ASP A 59 -7.69 0.02 3.59
CA ASP A 59 -8.72 -0.65 4.36
C ASP A 59 -9.65 0.39 4.99
N VAL A 60 -10.95 0.10 5.04
CA VAL A 60 -11.88 0.88 5.83
C VAL A 60 -11.97 0.30 7.24
N HIS A 61 -12.28 1.14 8.23
CA HIS A 61 -12.45 0.72 9.61
C HIS A 61 -13.82 0.10 9.83
N GLN A 62 -14.11 -0.98 9.07
CA GLN A 62 -15.35 -1.74 9.13
C GLN A 62 -15.05 -3.24 9.06
N PRO A 63 -15.87 -4.10 9.71
CA PRO A 63 -15.71 -5.54 9.54
C PRO A 63 -15.85 -5.95 8.09
N THR A 64 -14.93 -6.80 7.62
CA THR A 64 -14.99 -7.41 6.29
C THR A 64 -15.85 -8.68 6.35
N PHE A 65 -16.11 -9.29 5.18
CA PHE A 65 -16.79 -10.60 5.14
C PHE A 65 -16.03 -11.69 5.93
N ARG A 66 -14.69 -11.58 6.04
CA ARG A 66 -13.88 -12.51 6.83
C ARG A 66 -14.14 -12.33 8.33
N HIS A 67 -14.25 -11.10 8.82
CA HIS A 67 -14.60 -10.80 10.21
C HIS A 67 -16.01 -11.27 10.54
N LEU A 68 -16.96 -11.10 9.61
CA LEU A 68 -18.36 -11.53 9.81
C LEU A 68 -18.51 -13.06 9.81
N ARG A 69 -17.66 -13.78 9.06
CA ARG A 69 -17.69 -15.24 8.97
C ARG A 69 -16.86 -15.95 10.03
N TYR A 70 -15.77 -15.33 10.47
CA TYR A 70 -14.78 -15.94 11.35
C TYR A 70 -14.45 -14.96 12.47
N GLU A 71 -15.06 -15.17 13.65
CA GLU A 71 -14.86 -14.28 14.82
C GLU A 71 -13.39 -14.10 15.20
N ALA A 72 -12.56 -15.13 15.01
CA ALA A 72 -11.14 -15.10 15.34
C ALA A 72 -10.27 -14.43 14.26
N TYR A 73 -10.86 -14.02 13.12
CA TYR A 73 -10.07 -13.42 12.03
C TYR A 73 -9.49 -12.07 12.47
N LYS A 74 -8.15 -12.00 12.50
CA LYS A 74 -7.37 -10.84 12.97
C LYS A 74 -7.68 -10.44 14.42
N GLY A 75 -8.40 -11.23 15.21
CA GLY A 75 -8.74 -10.93 16.61
C GLY A 75 -7.51 -10.82 17.53
N THR A 76 -6.37 -11.43 17.16
CA THR A 76 -5.12 -11.38 17.92
C THR A 76 -4.19 -10.24 17.48
N ARG A 77 -4.51 -9.51 16.42
CA ARG A 77 -3.70 -8.37 15.98
C ARG A 77 -3.77 -7.24 16.99
N LYS A 78 -2.61 -6.66 17.29
CA LYS A 78 -2.54 -5.45 18.10
C LYS A 78 -3.23 -4.29 17.36
N PRO A 79 -3.96 -3.42 18.07
CA PRO A 79 -4.54 -2.23 17.45
C PRO A 79 -3.43 -1.33 16.89
N MET A 80 -3.75 -0.57 15.84
CA MET A 80 -2.85 0.41 15.25
C MET A 80 -2.49 1.47 16.30
N PRO A 81 -1.20 1.81 16.47
CA PRO A 81 -0.80 2.91 17.34
C PRO A 81 -1.50 4.21 16.95
N GLU A 82 -1.85 5.03 17.92
CA GLU A 82 -2.53 6.31 17.69
C GLU A 82 -1.70 7.25 16.80
N GLU A 83 -0.39 7.25 17.00
CA GLU A 83 0.57 8.05 16.23
C GLU A 83 0.55 7.70 14.74
N LEU A 84 0.33 6.43 14.41
CA LEU A 84 0.15 5.97 13.03
C LEU A 84 -1.26 6.28 12.53
N ARG A 85 -2.27 6.03 13.36
CA ARG A 85 -3.68 6.25 13.01
C ARG A 85 -3.93 7.70 12.59
N GLN A 86 -3.34 8.67 13.28
CA GLN A 86 -3.44 10.09 12.96
C GLN A 86 -2.88 10.43 11.58
N GLN A 87 -1.90 9.69 11.11
CA GLN A 87 -1.25 9.95 9.83
C GLN A 87 -2.05 9.43 8.63
N VAL A 88 -2.96 8.48 8.82
CA VAL A 88 -3.73 7.87 7.72
C VAL A 88 -4.60 8.91 6.99
N PRO A 89 -5.47 9.70 7.65
CA PRO A 89 -6.26 10.69 6.94
C PRO A 89 -5.42 11.78 6.28
N ILE A 90 -4.31 12.17 6.90
CA ILE A 90 -3.39 13.16 6.33
C ILE A 90 -2.75 12.60 5.05
N MET A 91 -2.34 11.33 5.08
CA MET A 91 -1.77 10.68 3.89
C MET A 91 -2.77 10.66 2.72
N LYS A 92 -4.04 10.36 3.02
CA LYS A 92 -5.11 10.41 2.00
C LYS A 92 -5.28 11.81 1.42
N GLU A 93 -5.22 12.86 2.26
CA GLU A 93 -5.27 14.25 1.80
C GLU A 93 -4.08 14.60 0.91
N VAL A 94 -2.87 14.16 1.27
CA VAL A 94 -1.66 14.39 0.47
C VAL A 94 -1.78 13.71 -0.88
N LEU A 95 -2.23 12.45 -0.93
CA LEU A 95 -2.43 11.73 -2.19
C LEU A 95 -3.48 12.40 -3.07
N HIS A 96 -4.57 12.88 -2.47
CA HIS A 96 -5.60 13.63 -3.19
C HIS A 96 -5.03 14.92 -3.78
N ALA A 97 -4.24 15.67 -2.99
CA ALA A 97 -3.57 16.89 -3.47
C ALA A 97 -2.57 16.62 -4.60
N MET A 98 -1.96 15.44 -4.64
CA MET A 98 -1.08 14.97 -5.73
C MET A 98 -1.85 14.45 -6.93
N ASN A 99 -3.18 14.45 -6.87
CA ASN A 99 -4.07 13.90 -7.91
C ASN A 99 -3.87 12.38 -8.12
N ILE A 100 -3.56 11.66 -7.05
CA ILE A 100 -3.44 10.21 -7.05
C ILE A 100 -4.75 9.59 -6.56
N VAL A 101 -5.26 8.62 -7.32
CA VAL A 101 -6.51 7.93 -7.00
C VAL A 101 -6.32 7.07 -5.75
N THR A 102 -7.22 7.22 -4.79
CA THR A 102 -7.33 6.34 -3.63
C THR A 102 -8.63 5.57 -3.69
N VAL A 103 -8.60 4.30 -3.29
CA VAL A 103 -9.78 3.43 -3.29
C VAL A 103 -9.91 2.75 -1.94
N GLU A 104 -11.12 2.76 -1.41
CA GLU A 104 -11.53 1.99 -0.22
C GLU A 104 -12.98 1.54 -0.41
N GLN A 105 -13.31 0.38 0.11
CA GLN A 105 -14.65 -0.18 -0.02
C GLN A 105 -15.04 -0.86 1.28
N GLY A 106 -16.18 -0.50 1.83
CA GLY A 106 -16.76 -1.17 3.00
C GLY A 106 -16.99 -2.65 2.72
N GLY A 107 -16.62 -3.50 3.67
CA GLY A 107 -16.74 -4.95 3.55
C GLY A 107 -15.61 -5.66 2.83
N LEU A 108 -14.68 -4.93 2.24
CA LEU A 108 -13.50 -5.47 1.56
C LEU A 108 -12.21 -4.98 2.23
N GLU A 109 -11.18 -5.81 2.19
CA GLU A 109 -9.82 -5.41 2.54
C GLU A 109 -9.12 -4.80 1.31
N ALA A 110 -8.06 -4.03 1.55
CA ALA A 110 -7.22 -3.50 0.47
C ALA A 110 -6.70 -4.61 -0.45
N ASP A 111 -6.36 -5.78 0.12
CA ASP A 111 -5.91 -6.96 -0.64
C ASP A 111 -6.93 -7.43 -1.66
N ASP A 112 -8.22 -7.41 -1.31
CA ASP A 112 -9.31 -7.79 -2.22
C ASP A 112 -9.44 -6.78 -3.37
N ILE A 113 -9.30 -5.49 -3.06
CA ILE A 113 -9.34 -4.41 -4.05
C ILE A 113 -8.15 -4.54 -5.01
N ILE A 114 -6.95 -4.73 -4.47
CA ILE A 114 -5.71 -4.88 -5.25
C ILE A 114 -5.80 -6.11 -6.13
N GLY A 115 -6.27 -7.24 -5.59
CA GLY A 115 -6.45 -8.48 -6.36
C GLY A 115 -7.40 -8.29 -7.54
N THR A 116 -8.50 -7.62 -7.32
CA THR A 116 -9.49 -7.32 -8.37
C THR A 116 -8.91 -6.38 -9.43
N LEU A 117 -8.33 -5.26 -9.00
CA LEU A 117 -7.77 -4.26 -9.92
C LEU A 117 -6.58 -4.81 -10.72
N SER A 118 -5.76 -5.67 -10.12
CA SER A 118 -4.63 -6.28 -10.83
C SER A 118 -5.10 -7.18 -11.97
N ARG A 119 -6.13 -7.97 -11.74
CA ARG A 119 -6.73 -8.85 -12.77
C ARG A 119 -7.42 -8.05 -13.87
N VAL A 120 -8.18 -7.03 -13.49
CA VAL A 120 -8.83 -6.13 -14.46
C VAL A 120 -7.77 -5.41 -15.29
N GLY A 121 -6.75 -4.87 -14.65
CA GLY A 121 -5.64 -4.20 -15.34
C GLY A 121 -4.94 -5.15 -16.33
N GLN A 122 -4.65 -6.36 -15.90
CA GLN A 122 -4.04 -7.39 -16.76
C GLN A 122 -4.93 -7.68 -17.99
N ALA A 123 -6.23 -7.87 -17.77
CA ALA A 123 -7.19 -8.14 -18.86
C ALA A 123 -7.29 -6.97 -19.85
N GLU A 124 -7.11 -5.74 -19.37
CA GLU A 124 -7.11 -4.51 -20.17
C GLU A 124 -5.75 -4.21 -20.83
N GLY A 125 -4.77 -5.09 -20.67
CA GLY A 125 -3.46 -4.97 -21.30
C GLY A 125 -2.46 -4.08 -20.56
N TYR A 126 -2.69 -3.79 -19.28
CA TYR A 126 -1.71 -3.09 -18.44
C TYR A 126 -0.60 -4.03 -17.98
N GLN A 127 0.60 -3.50 -17.89
CA GLN A 127 1.62 -4.06 -17.01
C GLN A 127 1.29 -3.60 -15.59
N VAL A 128 1.11 -4.52 -14.67
CA VAL A 128 0.69 -4.22 -13.31
C VAL A 128 1.84 -4.44 -12.34
N THR A 129 2.10 -3.46 -11.50
CA THR A 129 3.02 -3.57 -10.36
C THR A 129 2.24 -3.38 -9.08
N ILE A 130 2.28 -4.38 -8.20
CA ILE A 130 1.70 -4.33 -6.86
C ILE A 130 2.81 -4.03 -5.87
N VAL A 131 2.59 -3.07 -4.98
CA VAL A 131 3.53 -2.72 -3.91
C VAL A 131 2.86 -2.90 -2.56
N SER A 132 3.36 -3.85 -1.78
CA SER A 132 2.85 -4.18 -0.45
C SER A 132 3.97 -4.73 0.43
N GLY A 133 3.84 -4.55 1.73
CA GLY A 133 4.67 -5.26 2.72
C GLY A 133 4.12 -6.64 3.09
N ASP A 134 2.93 -6.97 2.61
CA ASP A 134 2.27 -8.25 2.91
C ASP A 134 2.65 -9.31 1.87
N ARG A 135 3.32 -10.38 2.34
CA ARG A 135 3.74 -11.49 1.47
C ARG A 135 2.58 -12.32 0.94
N ASP A 136 1.39 -12.20 1.52
CA ASP A 136 0.20 -12.90 1.02
C ASP A 136 -0.18 -12.44 -0.38
N LEU A 137 0.18 -11.22 -0.78
CA LEU A 137 -0.04 -10.71 -2.13
C LEU A 137 0.88 -11.33 -3.20
N LEU A 138 1.90 -12.08 -2.80
CA LEU A 138 2.78 -12.81 -3.75
C LEU A 138 2.00 -13.81 -4.61
N GLN A 139 0.88 -14.33 -4.11
CA GLN A 139 0.00 -15.20 -4.88
C GLN A 139 -0.60 -14.55 -6.13
N LEU A 140 -0.56 -13.22 -6.22
CA LEU A 140 -1.07 -12.46 -7.36
C LEU A 140 -0.04 -12.30 -8.48
N ALA A 141 1.23 -12.65 -8.24
CA ALA A 141 2.29 -12.52 -9.23
C ALA A 141 2.02 -13.40 -10.46
N THR A 142 2.19 -12.81 -11.65
CA THR A 142 2.06 -13.51 -12.94
C THR A 142 3.16 -12.98 -13.88
N ASP A 143 3.15 -13.40 -15.13
CA ASP A 143 4.08 -12.88 -16.15
C ASP A 143 3.94 -11.38 -16.40
N THR A 144 2.76 -10.81 -16.12
CA THR A 144 2.43 -9.41 -16.36
C THR A 144 2.06 -8.66 -15.08
N ILE A 145 2.02 -9.34 -13.93
CA ILE A 145 1.81 -8.75 -12.61
C ILE A 145 3.07 -8.98 -11.78
N LEU A 146 3.80 -7.90 -11.52
CA LEU A 146 4.97 -7.87 -10.64
C LEU A 146 4.52 -7.50 -9.24
N VAL A 147 5.00 -8.21 -8.22
CA VAL A 147 4.82 -7.83 -6.82
C VAL A 147 6.15 -7.36 -6.25
N ARG A 148 6.17 -6.14 -5.74
CA ARG A 148 7.35 -5.51 -5.13
C ARG A 148 7.13 -5.33 -3.63
N ILE A 149 8.07 -5.82 -2.83
CA ILE A 149 8.01 -5.73 -1.36
C ILE A 149 9.12 -4.82 -0.86
N PRO A 150 8.80 -3.63 -0.32
CA PRO A 150 9.81 -2.77 0.29
C PRO A 150 10.30 -3.36 1.59
N LYS A 151 11.61 -3.31 1.81
CA LYS A 151 12.26 -3.68 3.08
C LYS A 151 13.12 -2.52 3.54
N THR A 152 12.91 -2.10 4.78
CA THR A 152 13.74 -1.07 5.39
C THR A 152 14.95 -1.73 6.03
N LYS A 153 16.15 -1.29 5.65
CA LYS A 153 17.43 -1.66 6.26
C LYS A 153 18.12 -0.40 6.79
N MET A 154 19.12 -0.56 7.62
CA MET A 154 19.92 0.57 8.13
C MET A 154 20.52 1.43 7.01
N SER A 155 20.72 0.87 5.83
CA SER A 155 21.25 1.54 4.64
C SER A 155 20.18 2.19 3.74
N GLY A 156 18.91 2.13 4.15
CA GLY A 156 17.79 2.67 3.38
C GLY A 156 16.76 1.61 2.98
N THR A 157 15.82 1.98 2.12
CA THR A 157 14.78 1.06 1.65
C THR A 157 15.24 0.29 0.43
N ILE A 158 15.16 -1.04 0.50
CA ILE A 158 15.39 -1.95 -0.61
C ILE A 158 14.03 -2.51 -1.03
N ILE A 159 13.79 -2.60 -2.32
CA ILE A 159 12.56 -3.19 -2.87
C ILE A 159 12.94 -4.53 -3.54
N GLU A 160 12.30 -5.60 -3.07
CA GLU A 160 12.46 -6.93 -3.66
C GLU A 160 11.34 -7.20 -4.65
N ASP A 161 11.70 -7.79 -5.79
CA ASP A 161 10.80 -8.05 -6.91
C ASP A 161 10.45 -9.53 -7.02
N TYR A 162 9.17 -9.82 -7.19
CA TYR A 162 8.65 -11.18 -7.31
C TYR A 162 7.76 -11.31 -8.54
N TYR A 163 8.12 -12.28 -9.38
CA TYR A 163 7.35 -12.69 -10.56
C TYR A 163 6.82 -14.10 -10.38
N ALA A 164 5.85 -14.51 -11.16
CA ALA A 164 5.50 -15.91 -11.28
C ALA A 164 6.68 -16.69 -11.87
N LYS A 165 6.92 -17.89 -11.33
CA LYS A 165 7.90 -18.82 -11.90
C LYS A 165 7.28 -19.64 -13.02
#